data_be530be4e41ce211f71dd2ab0835f05c
#
_entry.id   be530be4e41ce211f71dd2ab0835f05c
#
_cell.length_a   1.000
_cell.length_b   1.000
_cell.length_c   1.000
_cell.angle_alpha   90.00
_cell.angle_beta   90.00
_cell.angle_gamma   90.00
#
_symmetry.space_group_name_H-M   'P 1'
#
loop_
_entity.id
_entity.type
_entity.pdbx_description
1 polymer ?
#
loop_
_entity_poly.entity_id
_entity_poly.type
_entity_poly.pdbx_seq_one_letter_code
_entity_poly.pdbx_strand_id
1 'polypeptide(L)'
;MVNLVHVKNSNFQSDKNMANIKFDDLLGSGAHFGHVTRKWNPNYKPYILMEKNGVHIINLDETIRNLNKALEFISSKAKNKGEFLFVGTKKQARDIVQQEADRCSMFYVVERWLGGTLTNFTTIKKSIKRLNLLEKEGSRIYENQTKKEIQMLNRERIKLSDQHRGIKDMRRLPDAIIIVDANLETTAVKEASVLGIPIIALVDSNTDPTPIQYPIPANDDSIRTIQLIMKAIADQILESSGKTPKISVVVEEAVAEEAVVEEAVVEEAVVEEAVVEKAK
;
A
#
# COMPACT_ATOMS: atom_id res chain seq x y z
N MET A 1 49.46 9.29 -36.39
CA MET A 1 48.85 7.98 -36.15
C MET A 1 48.19 8.06 -34.77
N VAL A 2 46.88 8.29 -34.76
CA VAL A 2 46.12 8.43 -33.51
C VAL A 2 45.35 7.12 -33.29
N ASN A 3 45.73 6.41 -32.24
CA ASN A 3 45.06 5.16 -31.85
C ASN A 3 43.69 5.46 -31.25
N LEU A 4 42.66 5.08 -31.96
CA LEU A 4 41.29 5.00 -31.46
C LEU A 4 41.17 3.83 -30.47
N VAL A 5 41.05 4.14 -29.19
CA VAL A 5 40.74 3.16 -28.15
C VAL A 5 39.23 2.81 -28.34
N HIS A 6 39.01 1.58 -28.78
CA HIS A 6 37.67 0.97 -28.79
C HIS A 6 37.18 0.80 -27.34
N VAL A 7 36.28 1.65 -26.89
CA VAL A 7 35.50 1.40 -25.70
C VAL A 7 34.52 0.25 -26.04
N LYS A 8 34.81 -0.92 -25.50
CA LYS A 8 33.89 -2.06 -25.55
C LYS A 8 32.58 -1.66 -24.85
N ASN A 9 31.53 -1.54 -25.62
CA ASN A 9 30.16 -1.55 -25.09
C ASN A 9 29.97 -2.85 -24.32
N SER A 10 30.01 -2.76 -22.99
CA SER A 10 29.54 -3.81 -22.11
C SER A 10 28.05 -3.97 -22.34
N ASN A 11 27.65 -5.16 -22.74
CA ASN A 11 26.28 -5.63 -22.90
C ASN A 11 25.46 -5.23 -21.66
N PHE A 12 24.69 -4.16 -21.78
CA PHE A 12 23.53 -3.95 -20.94
C PHE A 12 22.52 -5.04 -21.37
N GLN A 13 22.56 -6.19 -20.70
CA GLN A 13 21.44 -7.12 -20.71
C GLN A 13 20.23 -6.28 -20.28
N SER A 14 19.24 -6.20 -21.16
CA SER A 14 17.94 -5.63 -20.89
C SER A 14 17.33 -6.40 -19.72
N ASP A 15 17.54 -5.89 -18.50
CA ASP A 15 16.78 -6.32 -17.34
C ASP A 15 15.31 -6.17 -17.73
N LYS A 16 14.59 -7.28 -17.76
CA LYS A 16 13.14 -7.30 -17.96
C LYS A 16 12.57 -6.41 -16.88
N ASN A 17 12.13 -5.21 -17.26
CA ASN A 17 11.39 -4.32 -16.40
C ASN A 17 10.11 -5.05 -15.97
N MET A 18 10.12 -5.68 -14.80
CA MET A 18 8.97 -6.42 -14.27
C MET A 18 7.84 -5.46 -13.90
N ALA A 19 8.17 -4.27 -13.41
CA ALA A 19 7.22 -3.19 -13.28
C ALA A 19 7.17 -2.42 -14.60
N ASN A 20 5.99 -2.27 -15.22
CA ASN A 20 5.77 -1.34 -16.34
C ASN A 20 5.94 0.14 -15.93
N ILE A 21 6.62 0.43 -14.81
CA ILE A 21 6.86 1.77 -14.29
C ILE A 21 8.07 2.38 -14.99
N LYS A 22 7.84 3.51 -15.66
CA LYS A 22 8.89 4.28 -16.31
C LYS A 22 9.44 5.34 -15.36
N PHE A 23 10.65 5.82 -15.66
CA PHE A 23 11.28 6.92 -14.93
C PHE A 23 10.39 8.18 -14.92
N ASP A 24 9.74 8.49 -16.04
CA ASP A 24 8.86 9.66 -16.18
C ASP A 24 7.62 9.57 -15.28
N ASP A 25 7.08 8.36 -15.07
CA ASP A 25 5.95 8.11 -14.17
C ASP A 25 6.32 8.42 -12.70
N LEU A 26 7.50 7.97 -12.27
CA LEU A 26 8.04 8.27 -10.94
C LEU A 26 8.35 9.76 -10.78
N LEU A 27 8.92 10.38 -11.79
CA LEU A 27 9.21 11.81 -11.78
C LEU A 27 7.91 12.62 -11.69
N GLY A 28 6.90 12.27 -12.49
CA GLY A 28 5.59 12.92 -12.53
C GLY A 28 4.77 12.71 -11.23
N SER A 29 4.98 11.59 -10.53
CA SER A 29 4.35 11.34 -9.23
C SER A 29 5.01 12.09 -8.07
N GLY A 30 6.20 12.68 -8.27
CA GLY A 30 6.97 13.35 -7.22
C GLY A 30 7.76 12.41 -6.31
N ALA A 31 8.07 11.20 -6.78
CA ALA A 31 8.80 10.18 -6.02
C ALA A 31 10.24 10.60 -5.65
N HIS A 32 10.81 11.55 -6.39
CA HIS A 32 12.17 12.06 -6.20
C HIS A 32 12.32 13.05 -5.05
N PHE A 33 11.23 13.59 -4.50
CA PHE A 33 11.31 14.49 -3.36
C PHE A 33 11.45 13.72 -2.06
N GLY A 34 12.55 13.96 -1.35
CA GLY A 34 12.75 13.47 0.01
C GLY A 34 12.41 14.55 1.05
N HIS A 35 12.74 14.29 2.28
CA HIS A 35 12.57 15.21 3.39
C HIS A 35 13.67 16.28 3.43
N VAL A 36 13.45 17.31 4.27
CA VAL A 36 14.43 18.37 4.52
C VAL A 36 15.74 17.80 5.07
N THR A 37 16.86 18.39 4.65
CA THR A 37 18.23 17.93 5.01
C THR A 37 18.46 17.78 6.51
N ARG A 38 17.81 18.60 7.35
CA ARG A 38 17.94 18.51 8.80
C ARG A 38 17.34 17.24 9.43
N LYS A 39 16.41 16.55 8.73
CA LYS A 39 15.70 15.36 9.25
C LYS A 39 16.18 14.05 8.63
N TRP A 40 17.20 14.07 7.80
CA TRP A 40 17.64 12.89 7.08
C TRP A 40 18.36 11.87 7.98
N ASN A 41 18.38 10.62 7.51
CA ASN A 41 19.16 9.57 8.13
C ASN A 41 20.49 9.35 7.36
N PRO A 42 21.66 9.36 8.01
CA PRO A 42 22.94 9.15 7.33
C PRO A 42 23.05 7.82 6.56
N ASN A 43 22.40 6.76 7.03
CA ASN A 43 22.38 5.46 6.37
C ASN A 43 21.63 5.49 5.02
N TYR A 44 20.81 6.52 4.77
CA TYR A 44 20.11 6.71 3.52
C TYR A 44 20.96 7.33 2.40
N LYS A 45 22.20 7.76 2.72
CA LYS A 45 23.11 8.43 1.77
C LYS A 45 23.26 7.77 0.40
N PRO A 46 23.30 6.43 0.27
CA PRO A 46 23.41 5.77 -1.04
C PRO A 46 22.28 6.04 -2.02
N TYR A 47 21.11 6.48 -1.53
CA TYR A 47 19.90 6.71 -2.32
C TYR A 47 19.69 8.18 -2.66
N ILE A 48 20.53 9.09 -2.14
CA ILE A 48 20.41 10.53 -2.40
C ILE A 48 21.21 10.88 -3.65
N LEU A 49 20.57 11.54 -4.62
CA LEU A 49 21.21 12.04 -5.82
C LEU A 49 21.92 13.37 -5.55
N MET A 50 21.21 14.32 -4.95
CA MET A 50 21.70 15.67 -4.63
C MET A 50 20.84 16.33 -3.55
N GLU A 51 21.30 17.48 -3.09
CA GLU A 51 20.52 18.42 -2.27
C GLU A 51 20.12 19.62 -3.12
N LYS A 52 18.86 20.04 -3.03
CA LYS A 52 18.34 21.25 -3.71
C LYS A 52 17.37 21.98 -2.79
N ASN A 53 17.63 23.27 -2.56
CA ASN A 53 16.78 24.12 -1.71
C ASN A 53 16.53 23.56 -0.30
N GLY A 54 17.53 22.88 0.30
CA GLY A 54 17.41 22.30 1.65
C GLY A 54 16.56 21.03 1.73
N VAL A 55 16.27 20.40 0.57
CA VAL A 55 15.56 19.12 0.46
C VAL A 55 16.44 18.13 -0.29
N HIS A 56 16.46 16.88 0.16
CA HIS A 56 17.16 15.80 -0.54
C HIS A 56 16.36 15.35 -1.77
N ILE A 57 17.06 15.14 -2.87
CA ILE A 57 16.51 14.55 -4.08
C ILE A 57 16.93 13.09 -4.14
N ILE A 58 15.95 12.20 -4.19
CA ILE A 58 16.14 10.74 -4.24
C ILE A 58 16.53 10.32 -5.67
N ASN A 59 17.45 9.38 -5.80
CA ASN A 59 17.85 8.81 -7.07
C ASN A 59 16.81 7.80 -7.56
N LEU A 60 16.05 8.16 -8.60
CA LEU A 60 15.02 7.32 -9.17
C LEU A 60 15.53 6.05 -9.87
N ASP A 61 16.78 6.04 -10.35
CA ASP A 61 17.39 4.83 -10.92
C ASP A 61 17.54 3.75 -9.84
N GLU A 62 17.95 4.16 -8.63
CA GLU A 62 17.99 3.25 -7.47
C GLU A 62 16.59 2.81 -7.04
N THR A 63 15.57 3.70 -7.15
CA THR A 63 14.17 3.35 -6.91
C THR A 63 13.73 2.22 -7.83
N ILE A 64 13.94 2.37 -9.14
CA ILE A 64 13.56 1.35 -10.14
C ILE A 64 14.30 0.05 -9.90
N ARG A 65 15.62 0.13 -9.66
CA ARG A 65 16.45 -1.06 -9.41
C ARG A 65 15.98 -1.87 -8.19
N ASN A 66 15.71 -1.17 -7.09
CA ASN A 66 15.29 -1.82 -5.84
C ASN A 66 13.84 -2.28 -5.91
N LEU A 67 12.95 -1.54 -6.60
CA LEU A 67 11.59 -1.98 -6.88
C LEU A 67 11.59 -3.29 -7.67
N ASN A 68 12.39 -3.40 -8.74
CA ASN A 68 12.48 -4.63 -9.52
C ASN A 68 12.95 -5.82 -8.67
N LYS A 69 13.96 -5.64 -7.80
CA LYS A 69 14.39 -6.69 -6.86
C LYS A 69 13.27 -7.11 -5.90
N ALA A 70 12.50 -6.14 -5.40
CA ALA A 70 11.36 -6.42 -4.53
C ALA A 70 10.27 -7.20 -5.29
N LEU A 71 9.96 -6.85 -6.54
CA LEU A 71 8.98 -7.53 -7.38
C LEU A 71 9.41 -8.96 -7.74
N GLU A 72 10.69 -9.20 -8.02
CA GLU A 72 11.23 -10.55 -8.21
C GLU A 72 11.03 -11.42 -6.99
N PHE A 73 11.33 -10.90 -5.80
CA PHE A 73 11.11 -11.59 -4.55
C PHE A 73 9.62 -11.88 -4.33
N ILE A 74 8.75 -10.89 -4.53
CA ILE A 74 7.29 -11.04 -4.43
C ILE A 74 6.80 -12.12 -5.38
N SER A 75 7.22 -12.09 -6.65
CA SER A 75 6.87 -13.09 -7.66
C SER A 75 7.26 -14.51 -7.21
N SER A 76 8.47 -14.69 -6.68
CA SER A 76 8.94 -15.98 -6.19
C SER A 76 8.08 -16.53 -5.05
N LYS A 77 7.64 -15.66 -4.13
CA LYS A 77 6.80 -16.03 -2.99
C LYS A 77 5.34 -16.23 -3.40
N ALA A 78 4.79 -15.37 -4.27
CA ALA A 78 3.40 -15.45 -4.73
C ALA A 78 3.12 -16.74 -5.52
N LYS A 79 4.07 -17.22 -6.35
CA LYS A 79 3.99 -18.53 -7.04
C LYS A 79 3.79 -19.68 -6.05
N ASN A 80 4.35 -19.58 -4.87
CA ASN A 80 4.22 -20.58 -3.81
C ASN A 80 3.01 -20.34 -2.88
N LYS A 81 2.02 -19.53 -3.33
CA LYS A 81 0.85 -19.12 -2.53
C LYS A 81 1.24 -18.42 -1.22
N GLY A 82 2.30 -17.61 -1.26
CA GLY A 82 2.74 -16.79 -0.14
C GLY A 82 1.66 -15.80 0.27
N GLU A 83 1.57 -15.53 1.57
CA GLU A 83 0.68 -14.55 2.17
C GLU A 83 1.46 -13.28 2.50
N PHE A 84 0.95 -12.13 2.08
CA PHE A 84 1.57 -10.84 2.30
C PHE A 84 0.72 -10.00 3.24
N LEU A 85 1.39 -9.22 4.10
CA LEU A 85 0.75 -8.26 4.99
C LEU A 85 1.15 -6.84 4.58
N PHE A 86 0.20 -6.06 4.13
CA PHE A 86 0.39 -4.65 3.83
C PHE A 86 0.21 -3.82 5.08
N VAL A 87 1.10 -2.86 5.31
CA VAL A 87 1.09 -1.98 6.49
C VAL A 87 1.25 -0.53 6.05
N GLY A 88 0.28 0.30 6.41
CA GLY A 88 0.31 1.72 6.06
C GLY A 88 -0.65 2.51 6.91
N THR A 89 -0.22 2.97 8.09
CA THR A 89 -1.06 3.76 9.01
C THR A 89 -1.01 5.27 8.71
N LYS A 90 -0.11 5.70 7.82
CA LYS A 90 0.00 7.08 7.35
C LYS A 90 -1.27 7.50 6.62
N LYS A 91 -1.81 8.70 6.91
CA LYS A 91 -3.09 9.15 6.33
C LYS A 91 -3.13 9.06 4.80
N GLN A 92 -2.03 9.41 4.14
CA GLN A 92 -1.91 9.37 2.69
C GLN A 92 -1.89 7.95 2.10
N ALA A 93 -1.53 6.95 2.92
CA ALA A 93 -1.36 5.57 2.50
C ALA A 93 -2.56 4.67 2.80
N ARG A 94 -3.38 4.99 3.80
CA ARG A 94 -4.44 4.12 4.34
C ARG A 94 -5.37 3.57 3.27
N ASP A 95 -5.99 4.45 2.53
CA ASP A 95 -7.02 4.07 1.54
C ASP A 95 -6.39 3.29 0.38
N ILE A 96 -5.21 3.72 -0.07
CA ILE A 96 -4.47 3.06 -1.14
C ILE A 96 -4.05 1.64 -0.73
N VAL A 97 -3.45 1.52 0.46
CA VAL A 97 -3.00 0.22 0.98
C VAL A 97 -4.17 -0.73 1.17
N GLN A 98 -5.31 -0.25 1.68
CA GLN A 98 -6.51 -1.05 1.81
C GLN A 98 -7.03 -1.51 0.46
N GLN A 99 -7.22 -0.59 -0.50
CA GLN A 99 -7.73 -0.90 -1.84
C GLN A 99 -6.86 -1.92 -2.57
N GLU A 100 -5.54 -1.73 -2.56
CA GLU A 100 -4.63 -2.63 -3.26
C GLU A 100 -4.50 -4.00 -2.57
N ALA A 101 -4.55 -4.05 -1.23
CA ALA A 101 -4.57 -5.31 -0.50
C ALA A 101 -5.88 -6.10 -0.73
N ASP A 102 -7.03 -5.41 -0.71
CA ASP A 102 -8.33 -6.02 -1.02
C ASP A 102 -8.36 -6.53 -2.47
N ARG A 103 -7.83 -5.76 -3.43
CA ARG A 103 -7.74 -6.12 -4.86
C ARG A 103 -6.96 -7.42 -5.07
N CYS A 104 -5.84 -7.60 -4.38
CA CYS A 104 -5.03 -8.82 -4.47
C CYS A 104 -5.41 -9.91 -3.44
N SER A 105 -6.45 -9.69 -2.62
CA SER A 105 -6.92 -10.60 -1.56
C SER A 105 -5.80 -10.96 -0.57
N MET A 106 -5.08 -9.94 -0.12
CA MET A 106 -4.03 -10.01 0.89
C MET A 106 -4.45 -9.29 2.17
N PHE A 107 -3.68 -9.49 3.24
CA PHE A 107 -3.95 -8.90 4.55
C PHE A 107 -3.41 -7.47 4.63
N TYR A 108 -4.03 -6.64 5.48
CA TYR A 108 -3.57 -5.27 5.69
C TYR A 108 -3.79 -4.76 7.11
N VAL A 109 -3.00 -3.74 7.50
CA VAL A 109 -3.16 -2.95 8.71
C VAL A 109 -3.03 -1.47 8.33
N VAL A 110 -4.12 -0.72 8.45
CA VAL A 110 -4.20 0.69 8.01
C VAL A 110 -4.53 1.66 9.14
N GLU A 111 -5.13 1.20 10.25
CA GLU A 111 -5.49 2.12 11.33
C GLU A 111 -4.32 2.33 12.31
N ARG A 112 -3.95 1.29 13.02
CA ARG A 112 -2.86 1.34 14.00
C ARG A 112 -2.21 -0.02 14.13
N TRP A 113 -0.88 -0.07 14.06
CA TRP A 113 -0.15 -1.26 14.42
C TRP A 113 -0.25 -1.53 15.92
N LEU A 114 -0.72 -2.68 16.31
CA LEU A 114 -0.75 -3.11 17.70
C LEU A 114 0.56 -3.84 18.02
N GLY A 115 1.24 -3.42 19.09
CA GLY A 115 2.42 -4.15 19.55
C GLY A 115 2.08 -5.62 19.83
N GLY A 116 2.89 -6.55 19.28
CA GLY A 116 2.65 -7.98 19.36
C GLY A 116 1.79 -8.55 18.22
N THR A 117 1.48 -7.77 17.19
CA THR A 117 0.68 -8.26 16.04
C THR A 117 1.31 -9.48 15.38
N LEU A 118 2.62 -9.56 15.30
CA LEU A 118 3.36 -10.72 14.80
C LEU A 118 3.95 -11.55 15.93
N THR A 119 4.66 -10.94 16.86
CA THR A 119 5.38 -11.62 17.94
C THR A 119 4.45 -12.30 18.96
N ASN A 120 3.25 -11.75 19.17
CA ASN A 120 2.21 -12.32 20.03
C ASN A 120 0.91 -12.60 19.28
N PHE A 121 1.03 -13.22 18.10
CA PHE A 121 -0.10 -13.52 17.22
C PHE A 121 -1.21 -14.35 17.88
N THR A 122 -0.87 -15.18 18.89
CA THR A 122 -1.86 -15.95 19.65
C THR A 122 -2.85 -15.05 20.40
N THR A 123 -2.39 -13.94 20.96
CA THR A 123 -3.24 -12.96 21.64
C THR A 123 -4.09 -12.18 20.64
N ILE A 124 -3.51 -11.81 19.49
CA ILE A 124 -4.26 -11.16 18.39
C ILE A 124 -5.39 -12.09 17.90
N LYS A 125 -5.13 -13.38 17.72
CA LYS A 125 -6.17 -14.37 17.38
C LYS A 125 -7.31 -14.44 18.42
N LYS A 126 -7.02 -14.29 19.71
CA LYS A 126 -8.06 -14.22 20.75
C LYS A 126 -8.93 -12.97 20.58
N SER A 127 -8.30 -11.82 20.28
CA SER A 127 -8.99 -10.56 20.00
C SER A 127 -9.89 -10.66 18.75
N ILE A 128 -9.39 -11.28 17.68
CA ILE A 128 -10.17 -11.55 16.45
C ILE A 128 -11.35 -12.49 16.73
N LYS A 129 -11.14 -13.54 17.55
CA LYS A 129 -12.25 -14.41 17.96
C LYS A 129 -13.33 -13.64 18.74
N ARG A 130 -12.93 -12.70 19.60
CA ARG A 130 -13.85 -11.83 20.33
C ARG A 130 -14.65 -10.95 19.38
N LEU A 131 -13.98 -10.34 18.35
CA LEU A 131 -14.64 -9.59 17.29
C LEU A 131 -15.70 -10.44 16.57
N ASN A 132 -15.32 -11.64 16.13
CA ASN A 132 -16.21 -12.55 15.42
C ASN A 132 -17.44 -12.95 16.26
N LEU A 133 -17.29 -13.05 17.60
CA LEU A 133 -18.41 -13.29 18.51
C LEU A 133 -19.34 -12.08 18.63
N LEU A 134 -18.78 -10.87 18.62
CA LEU A 134 -19.56 -9.62 18.68
C LEU A 134 -20.24 -9.30 17.35
N GLU A 135 -19.73 -9.78 16.22
CA GLU A 135 -20.34 -9.58 14.89
C GLU A 135 -21.46 -10.58 14.57
N LYS A 136 -21.50 -11.72 15.24
CA LYS A 136 -22.58 -12.70 15.02
C LYS A 136 -23.90 -12.15 15.53
N GLU A 137 -24.82 -11.90 14.62
CA GLU A 137 -26.20 -11.59 14.93
C GLU A 137 -26.85 -12.75 15.73
N GLY A 138 -27.59 -12.43 16.79
CA GLY A 138 -28.16 -13.45 17.69
C GLY A 138 -27.15 -14.14 18.61
N SER A 139 -25.96 -13.57 18.78
CA SER A 139 -24.99 -14.07 19.76
C SER A 139 -25.57 -13.97 21.19
N ARG A 140 -25.44 -15.05 21.98
CA ARG A 140 -25.86 -15.07 23.40
C ARG A 140 -25.25 -13.96 24.25
N ILE A 141 -24.22 -13.29 23.75
CA ILE A 141 -23.57 -12.15 24.41
C ILE A 141 -24.55 -10.95 24.53
N TYR A 142 -25.53 -10.81 23.63
CA TYR A 142 -26.52 -9.74 23.65
C TYR A 142 -27.81 -10.13 24.38
N GLU A 143 -28.01 -11.43 24.71
CA GLU A 143 -29.17 -11.91 25.46
C GLU A 143 -29.12 -11.40 26.88
N ASN A 144 -30.26 -10.91 27.39
CA ASN A 144 -30.43 -10.42 28.77
C ASN A 144 -29.51 -9.23 29.17
N GLN A 145 -28.98 -8.48 28.21
CA GLN A 145 -28.17 -7.29 28.47
C GLN A 145 -29.01 -6.02 28.55
N THR A 146 -28.62 -5.10 29.41
CA THR A 146 -29.22 -3.76 29.46
C THR A 146 -28.84 -2.93 28.24
N LYS A 147 -29.65 -1.89 27.90
CA LYS A 147 -29.33 -0.96 26.79
C LYS A 147 -27.91 -0.35 26.88
N LYS A 148 -27.47 -0.05 28.10
CA LYS A 148 -26.12 0.48 28.37
C LYS A 148 -25.02 -0.52 28.02
N GLU A 149 -25.19 -1.78 28.41
CA GLU A 149 -24.26 -2.85 28.12
C GLU A 149 -24.17 -3.16 26.63
N ILE A 150 -25.30 -3.20 25.93
CA ILE A 150 -25.34 -3.33 24.47
C ILE A 150 -24.59 -2.20 23.79
N GLN A 151 -24.74 -0.97 24.27
CA GLN A 151 -23.98 0.17 23.73
C GLN A 151 -22.48 0.04 23.97
N MET A 152 -22.06 -0.48 25.13
CA MET A 152 -20.63 -0.76 25.41
C MET A 152 -20.07 -1.85 24.50
N LEU A 153 -20.82 -2.96 24.30
CA LEU A 153 -20.44 -4.04 23.39
C LEU A 153 -20.31 -3.55 21.94
N ASN A 154 -21.23 -2.68 21.50
CA ASN A 154 -21.17 -2.09 20.16
C ASN A 154 -19.92 -1.20 19.98
N ARG A 155 -19.56 -0.40 20.97
CA ARG A 155 -18.32 0.40 20.94
C ARG A 155 -17.09 -0.50 20.91
N GLU A 156 -17.08 -1.57 21.70
CA GLU A 156 -16.00 -2.58 21.66
C GLU A 156 -15.91 -3.22 20.27
N ARG A 157 -17.05 -3.61 19.68
CA ARG A 157 -17.09 -4.20 18.32
C ARG A 157 -16.50 -3.27 17.27
N ILE A 158 -16.91 -2.00 17.25
CA ILE A 158 -16.40 -1.00 16.30
C ILE A 158 -14.89 -0.86 16.46
N LYS A 159 -14.40 -0.68 17.68
CA LYS A 159 -12.96 -0.56 17.96
C LYS A 159 -12.15 -1.78 17.51
N LEU A 160 -12.66 -2.99 17.77
CA LEU A 160 -12.00 -4.22 17.36
C LEU A 160 -12.06 -4.41 15.83
N SER A 161 -13.17 -4.02 15.20
CA SER A 161 -13.32 -4.05 13.75
C SER A 161 -12.30 -3.15 13.07
N ASP A 162 -12.16 -1.90 13.51
CA ASP A 162 -11.17 -0.97 12.95
C ASP A 162 -9.74 -1.51 13.05
N GLN A 163 -9.42 -2.15 14.19
CA GLN A 163 -8.07 -2.68 14.44
C GLN A 163 -7.75 -3.98 13.70
N HIS A 164 -8.74 -4.83 13.44
CA HIS A 164 -8.50 -6.20 12.98
C HIS A 164 -9.13 -6.55 11.63
N ARG A 165 -9.91 -5.65 11.00
CA ARG A 165 -10.67 -5.97 9.77
C ARG A 165 -9.78 -6.56 8.67
N GLY A 166 -8.58 -6.01 8.46
CA GLY A 166 -7.69 -6.48 7.39
C GLY A 166 -6.88 -7.72 7.72
N ILE A 167 -6.87 -8.17 9.01
CA ILE A 167 -6.15 -9.39 9.44
C ILE A 167 -7.09 -10.47 9.99
N LYS A 168 -8.41 -10.26 9.86
CA LYS A 168 -9.44 -11.14 10.42
C LYS A 168 -9.30 -12.58 9.94
N ASP A 169 -8.98 -12.78 8.68
CA ASP A 169 -8.87 -14.09 8.04
C ASP A 169 -7.44 -14.66 8.05
N MET A 170 -6.49 -13.95 8.64
CA MET A 170 -5.09 -14.38 8.71
C MET A 170 -4.94 -15.56 9.67
N ARG A 171 -4.59 -16.74 9.13
CA ARG A 171 -4.47 -18.00 9.91
C ARG A 171 -3.06 -18.25 10.38
N ARG A 172 -2.05 -17.78 9.65
CA ARG A 172 -0.61 -17.96 9.92
C ARG A 172 0.10 -16.62 9.81
N LEU A 173 1.35 -16.55 10.20
CA LEU A 173 2.21 -15.40 10.00
C LEU A 173 2.43 -15.19 8.49
N PRO A 174 2.56 -13.94 8.03
CA PRO A 174 2.79 -13.64 6.62
C PRO A 174 4.20 -14.06 6.19
N ASP A 175 4.36 -14.38 4.91
CA ASP A 175 5.63 -14.75 4.30
C ASP A 175 6.52 -13.52 3.98
N ALA A 176 5.92 -12.35 3.91
CA ALA A 176 6.60 -11.05 3.84
C ALA A 176 5.66 -9.91 4.26
N ILE A 177 6.26 -8.79 4.66
CA ILE A 177 5.54 -7.57 5.02
C ILE A 177 5.90 -6.47 4.03
N ILE A 178 4.87 -5.71 3.61
CA ILE A 178 4.99 -4.56 2.73
C ILE A 178 4.61 -3.32 3.53
N ILE A 179 5.55 -2.41 3.77
CA ILE A 179 5.38 -1.27 4.67
C ILE A 179 5.47 0.03 3.88
N VAL A 180 4.55 0.96 4.15
CA VAL A 180 4.65 2.35 3.71
C VAL A 180 5.09 3.19 4.90
N ASP A 181 6.23 3.89 4.77
CA ASP A 181 6.88 4.68 5.83
C ASP A 181 7.36 3.80 7.02
N ALA A 182 8.54 3.19 6.87
CA ALA A 182 9.13 2.36 7.91
C ALA A 182 9.58 3.16 9.16
N ASN A 183 9.71 4.48 9.06
CA ASN A 183 10.01 5.33 10.20
C ASN A 183 8.79 5.46 11.14
N LEU A 184 7.60 5.56 10.59
CA LEU A 184 6.35 5.56 11.35
C LEU A 184 6.09 4.17 11.96
N GLU A 185 6.34 3.10 11.18
CA GLU A 185 6.03 1.71 11.52
C GLU A 185 7.22 0.96 12.18
N THR A 186 8.01 1.65 12.99
CA THR A 186 9.22 1.06 13.64
C THR A 186 8.91 -0.18 14.45
N THR A 187 7.73 -0.29 15.04
CA THR A 187 7.30 -1.47 15.82
C THR A 187 7.09 -2.66 14.90
N ALA A 188 6.44 -2.47 13.75
CA ALA A 188 6.23 -3.52 12.75
C ALA A 188 7.57 -4.03 12.19
N VAL A 189 8.48 -3.10 11.86
CA VAL A 189 9.85 -3.43 11.40
C VAL A 189 10.61 -4.26 12.43
N LYS A 190 10.59 -3.87 13.71
CA LYS A 190 11.26 -4.61 14.78
C LYS A 190 10.67 -6.01 14.97
N GLU A 191 9.35 -6.15 15.00
CA GLU A 191 8.69 -7.43 15.16
C GLU A 191 8.98 -8.38 13.98
N ALA A 192 8.94 -7.87 12.75
CA ALA A 192 9.28 -8.65 11.57
C ALA A 192 10.74 -9.11 11.59
N SER A 193 11.66 -8.21 11.96
CA SER A 193 13.09 -8.53 12.06
C SER A 193 13.37 -9.61 13.11
N VAL A 194 12.70 -9.57 14.26
CA VAL A 194 12.83 -10.59 15.33
C VAL A 194 12.36 -11.97 14.85
N LEU A 195 11.32 -12.00 14.01
CA LEU A 195 10.77 -13.25 13.49
C LEU A 195 11.44 -13.71 12.17
N GLY A 196 12.38 -12.92 11.64
CA GLY A 196 13.02 -13.22 10.36
C GLY A 196 12.07 -13.13 9.15
N ILE A 197 10.98 -12.37 9.27
CA ILE A 197 10.04 -12.14 8.17
C ILE A 197 10.62 -11.06 7.26
N PRO A 198 10.79 -11.31 5.96
CA PRO A 198 11.30 -10.33 5.01
C PRO A 198 10.45 -9.07 4.94
N ILE A 199 11.12 -7.92 4.93
CA ILE A 199 10.49 -6.60 4.90
C ILE A 199 10.75 -5.94 3.55
N ILE A 200 9.69 -5.56 2.87
CA ILE A 200 9.68 -4.69 1.71
C ILE A 200 9.13 -3.36 2.20
N ALA A 201 9.85 -2.27 2.03
CA ALA A 201 9.33 -1.00 2.52
C ALA A 201 9.60 0.15 1.56
N LEU A 202 8.60 1.02 1.40
CA LEU A 202 8.77 2.35 0.87
C LEU A 202 9.49 3.18 1.93
N VAL A 203 10.65 3.72 1.59
CA VAL A 203 11.52 4.45 2.52
C VAL A 203 11.87 5.82 1.96
N ASP A 204 11.74 6.84 2.79
CA ASP A 204 12.16 8.20 2.47
C ASP A 204 13.48 8.54 3.20
N SER A 205 14.05 9.69 2.91
CA SER A 205 15.35 10.14 3.39
C SER A 205 15.48 10.27 4.91
N ASN A 206 14.38 10.30 5.65
CA ASN A 206 14.34 10.33 7.13
C ASN A 206 14.37 8.93 7.77
N THR A 207 14.36 7.87 6.98
CA THR A 207 14.22 6.48 7.43
C THR A 207 15.58 5.76 7.39
N ASP A 208 15.81 4.85 8.36
CA ASP A 208 16.96 3.94 8.33
C ASP A 208 16.63 2.73 7.45
N PRO A 209 17.31 2.53 6.30
CA PRO A 209 17.08 1.39 5.44
C PRO A 209 17.75 0.10 5.92
N THR A 210 18.62 0.15 6.92
CA THR A 210 19.46 -0.98 7.37
C THR A 210 18.66 -2.22 7.78
N PRO A 211 17.55 -2.13 8.54
CA PRO A 211 16.77 -3.30 8.95
C PRO A 211 15.87 -3.85 7.84
N ILE A 212 15.83 -3.23 6.66
CA ILE A 212 14.90 -3.55 5.57
C ILE A 212 15.63 -4.32 4.49
N GLN A 213 15.13 -5.51 4.15
CA GLN A 213 15.75 -6.38 3.13
C GLN A 213 15.54 -5.85 1.72
N TYR A 214 14.36 -5.26 1.46
CA TYR A 214 14.00 -4.72 0.15
C TYR A 214 13.52 -3.26 0.29
N PRO A 215 14.46 -2.31 0.54
CA PRO A 215 14.10 -0.90 0.63
C PRO A 215 13.81 -0.35 -0.76
N ILE A 216 12.69 0.33 -0.93
CA ILE A 216 12.30 1.05 -2.14
C ILE A 216 12.42 2.53 -1.82
N PRO A 217 13.52 3.20 -2.22
CA PRO A 217 13.71 4.61 -1.94
C PRO A 217 12.75 5.46 -2.78
N ALA A 218 11.83 6.14 -2.14
CA ALA A 218 10.90 7.07 -2.77
C ALA A 218 10.17 7.92 -1.73
N ASN A 219 9.51 8.98 -2.20
CA ASN A 219 8.68 9.85 -1.38
C ASN A 219 7.48 9.10 -0.79
N ASP A 220 7.36 9.11 0.51
CA ASP A 220 6.27 8.48 1.27
C ASP A 220 5.14 9.43 1.67
N ASP A 221 5.23 10.73 1.31
CA ASP A 221 4.20 11.74 1.53
C ASP A 221 3.29 11.93 0.30
N SER A 222 3.78 11.59 -0.89
CA SER A 222 3.03 11.75 -2.14
C SER A 222 2.03 10.60 -2.35
N ILE A 223 0.74 10.92 -2.35
CA ILE A 223 -0.36 9.97 -2.63
C ILE A 223 -0.13 9.27 -3.98
N ARG A 224 0.28 10.01 -5.02
CA ARG A 224 0.52 9.47 -6.36
C ARG A 224 1.68 8.48 -6.38
N THR A 225 2.76 8.75 -5.64
CA THR A 225 3.91 7.85 -5.54
C THR A 225 3.53 6.56 -4.83
N ILE A 226 2.84 6.67 -3.69
CA ILE A 226 2.36 5.51 -2.92
C ILE A 226 1.44 4.65 -3.80
N GLN A 227 0.49 5.27 -4.49
CA GLN A 227 -0.44 4.58 -5.38
C GLN A 227 0.28 3.84 -6.52
N LEU A 228 1.23 4.49 -7.18
CA LEU A 228 1.99 3.91 -8.27
C LEU A 228 2.77 2.66 -7.82
N ILE A 229 3.48 2.75 -6.70
CA ILE A 229 4.31 1.67 -6.18
C ILE A 229 3.45 0.53 -5.60
N MET A 230 2.41 0.84 -4.82
CA MET A 230 1.53 -0.17 -4.24
C MET A 230 0.74 -0.91 -5.32
N LYS A 231 0.28 -0.20 -6.37
CA LYS A 231 -0.36 -0.81 -7.53
C LYS A 231 0.57 -1.80 -8.23
N ALA A 232 1.82 -1.42 -8.49
CA ALA A 232 2.80 -2.33 -9.13
C ALA A 232 3.06 -3.59 -8.30
N ILE A 233 3.16 -3.44 -6.97
CA ILE A 233 3.32 -4.57 -6.06
C ILE A 233 2.08 -5.49 -6.11
N ALA A 234 0.88 -4.93 -6.06
CA ALA A 234 -0.35 -5.70 -6.10
C ALA A 234 -0.55 -6.39 -7.48
N ASP A 235 -0.23 -5.72 -8.58
CA ASP A 235 -0.27 -6.29 -9.93
C ASP A 235 0.68 -7.50 -10.03
N GLN A 236 1.91 -7.38 -9.51
CA GLN A 236 2.87 -8.48 -9.48
C GLN A 236 2.39 -9.68 -8.65
N ILE A 237 1.71 -9.43 -7.53
CA ILE A 237 1.11 -10.49 -6.71
C ILE A 237 -0.01 -11.21 -7.51
N LEU A 238 -0.88 -10.46 -8.18
CA LEU A 238 -1.97 -11.01 -8.98
C LEU A 238 -1.45 -11.85 -10.15
N GLU A 239 -0.54 -11.31 -10.94
CA GLU A 239 0.07 -12.00 -12.09
C GLU A 239 0.77 -13.29 -11.65
N SER A 240 1.54 -13.24 -10.57
CA SER A 240 2.31 -14.39 -10.09
C SER A 240 1.46 -15.45 -9.39
N SER A 241 0.35 -15.05 -8.76
CA SER A 241 -0.56 -15.98 -8.07
C SER A 241 -1.64 -16.56 -8.98
N GLY A 242 -1.79 -16.06 -10.22
CA GLY A 242 -2.85 -16.44 -11.14
C GLY A 242 -4.27 -16.13 -10.64
N LYS A 243 -4.39 -15.21 -9.69
CA LYS A 243 -5.68 -14.75 -9.16
C LYS A 243 -6.27 -13.67 -10.07
N THR A 244 -7.57 -13.74 -10.31
CA THR A 244 -8.31 -12.61 -10.91
C THR A 244 -8.46 -11.49 -9.88
N PRO A 245 -8.25 -10.21 -10.26
CA PRO A 245 -8.43 -9.10 -9.34
C PRO A 245 -9.87 -9.06 -8.81
N LYS A 246 -10.05 -8.91 -7.52
CA LYS A 246 -11.36 -8.55 -6.96
C LYS A 246 -11.60 -7.08 -7.27
N ILE A 247 -12.50 -6.81 -8.20
CA ILE A 247 -12.97 -5.45 -8.47
C ILE A 247 -13.78 -5.04 -7.24
N SER A 248 -13.33 -4.02 -6.52
CA SER A 248 -14.11 -3.43 -5.44
C SER A 248 -15.33 -2.74 -6.06
N VAL A 249 -16.51 -3.15 -5.65
CA VAL A 249 -17.83 -2.65 -6.12
C VAL A 249 -17.97 -1.13 -5.99
N VAL A 250 -17.14 -0.50 -5.17
CA VAL A 250 -17.14 0.94 -4.92
C VAL A 250 -16.78 1.79 -6.16
N VAL A 251 -16.04 1.23 -7.13
CA VAL A 251 -15.69 1.96 -8.36
C VAL A 251 -16.81 1.89 -9.40
N GLU A 252 -17.60 0.80 -9.40
CA GLU A 252 -18.75 0.69 -10.30
C GLU A 252 -19.92 1.61 -9.88
N GLU A 253 -20.15 1.81 -8.58
CA GLU A 253 -21.18 2.75 -8.10
C GLU A 253 -20.79 4.21 -8.40
N ALA A 254 -19.52 4.61 -8.23
CA ALA A 254 -19.09 5.97 -8.53
C ALA A 254 -19.13 6.28 -10.04
N VAL A 255 -18.78 5.32 -10.91
CA VAL A 255 -18.87 5.49 -12.38
C VAL A 255 -20.34 5.44 -12.84
N ALA A 256 -21.18 4.67 -12.17
CA ALA A 256 -22.62 4.63 -12.46
C ALA A 256 -23.33 5.92 -12.00
N GLU A 257 -22.96 6.51 -10.86
CA GLU A 257 -23.49 7.80 -10.43
C GLU A 257 -23.04 8.96 -11.32
N GLU A 258 -21.77 9.01 -11.77
CA GLU A 258 -21.31 10.01 -12.73
C GLU A 258 -22.01 9.88 -14.10
N ALA A 259 -22.21 8.67 -14.59
CA ALA A 259 -22.94 8.45 -15.87
C ALA A 259 -24.42 8.86 -15.78
N VAL A 260 -25.08 8.61 -14.65
CA VAL A 260 -26.49 9.03 -14.44
C VAL A 260 -26.61 10.55 -14.31
N VAL A 261 -25.62 11.22 -13.71
CA VAL A 261 -25.61 12.70 -13.61
C VAL A 261 -25.33 13.34 -14.97
N GLU A 262 -24.46 12.76 -15.80
CA GLU A 262 -24.18 13.25 -17.16
C GLU A 262 -25.40 13.08 -18.08
N GLU A 263 -26.12 11.95 -18.03
CA GLU A 263 -27.37 11.77 -18.79
C GLU A 263 -28.46 12.75 -18.35
N ALA A 264 -28.62 12.98 -17.04
CA ALA A 264 -29.62 13.94 -16.54
C ALA A 264 -29.35 15.40 -16.97
N VAL A 265 -28.07 15.80 -17.01
CA VAL A 265 -27.69 17.15 -17.46
C VAL A 265 -27.89 17.32 -18.97
N VAL A 266 -27.71 16.26 -19.77
CA VAL A 266 -27.96 16.30 -21.21
C VAL A 266 -29.46 16.34 -21.50
N GLU A 267 -30.30 15.62 -20.75
CA GLU A 267 -31.76 15.67 -20.89
C GLU A 267 -32.37 17.06 -20.53
N GLU A 268 -31.88 17.69 -19.45
CA GLU A 268 -32.31 19.06 -19.11
C GLU A 268 -31.91 20.08 -20.19
N ALA A 269 -30.72 19.99 -20.75
CA ALA A 269 -30.26 20.90 -21.81
C ALA A 269 -31.11 20.76 -23.10
N VAL A 270 -31.49 19.52 -23.48
CA VAL A 270 -32.34 19.27 -24.66
C VAL A 270 -33.75 19.77 -24.46
N VAL A 271 -34.27 19.70 -23.23
CA VAL A 271 -35.64 20.22 -22.90
C VAL A 271 -35.66 21.76 -22.90
N GLU A 272 -34.61 22.42 -22.42
CA GLU A 272 -34.53 23.90 -22.48
C GLU A 272 -34.40 24.41 -23.95
N GLU A 273 -33.64 23.77 -24.82
CA GLU A 273 -33.59 24.15 -26.25
C GLU A 273 -34.94 23.95 -26.93
N ALA A 274 -35.66 22.89 -26.67
CA ALA A 274 -36.98 22.61 -27.25
C ALA A 274 -38.07 23.59 -26.78
N VAL A 275 -37.93 24.18 -25.60
CA VAL A 275 -38.85 25.20 -25.08
C VAL A 275 -38.60 26.59 -25.70
N VAL A 276 -37.33 26.90 -25.95
CA VAL A 276 -36.94 28.17 -26.59
C VAL A 276 -37.32 28.21 -28.07
N GLU A 277 -37.32 27.08 -28.77
CA GLU A 277 -37.71 26.97 -30.19
C GLU A 277 -39.23 27.07 -30.40
N LYS A 278 -40.04 26.69 -29.41
CA LYS A 278 -41.53 26.84 -29.44
C LYS A 278 -42.04 28.23 -29.05
N ALA A 279 -41.16 29.11 -28.55
CA ALA A 279 -41.49 30.46 -28.11
C ALA A 279 -41.12 31.56 -29.15
N LYS A 280 -40.61 31.20 -30.34
CA LYS A 280 -40.38 32.04 -31.50
C LYS A 280 -41.39 31.72 -32.60
#